data_638a23b9cc9d7952aefcf9fd6557dbd0
#
_entry.id   638a23b9cc9d7952aefcf9fd6557dbd0
#
_cell.length_a   1.000
_cell.length_b   1.000
_cell.length_c   1.000
_cell.angle_alpha   90.00
_cell.angle_beta   90.00
_cell.angle_gamma   90.00
#
_symmetry.space_group_name_H-M   'P 1'
#
loop_
_entity.id
_entity.type
_entity.pdbx_description
1 polymer ?
#
loop_
_entity_poly.entity_id
_entity_poly.type
_entity_poly.pdbx_seq_one_letter_code
_entity_poly.pdbx_strand_id
1 'polypeptide(L)'
;MANQIDERVKPFEVKMGKSIASLDSEFGTIRAGRANPHVLDRITVDYYGTPTPLQQVANISVPEARMIQIQPWEASLVKEIEKAIMMSDLGINPSDDGRVIRLVFPELTEDRRKELVKEVKKKAEGAKVAIRNIRRDANDAFKKLAKEDVSEDEIKELEEQTQKLTDKYIKEVDQMAVSYTHLTLPTILRV
;
A
#
# COMPACT_ATOMS: atom_id res chain seq x y z
N MET A 1 11.51 -9.09 29.94
CA MET A 1 11.31 -7.65 30.19
C MET A 1 11.09 -6.99 28.86
N ALA A 2 9.92 -6.40 28.61
CA ALA A 2 9.64 -5.69 27.37
C ALA A 2 10.59 -4.48 27.33
N ASN A 3 11.43 -4.39 26.29
CA ASN A 3 12.28 -3.23 26.03
C ASN A 3 11.36 -2.02 25.84
N GLN A 4 11.18 -1.23 26.88
CA GLN A 4 10.46 0.03 26.80
C GLN A 4 11.28 0.97 25.92
N ILE A 5 10.75 1.35 24.75
CA ILE A 5 11.40 2.31 23.86
C ILE A 5 11.42 3.67 24.55
N ASP A 6 12.58 4.29 24.59
CA ASP A 6 12.75 5.62 25.20
C ASP A 6 11.82 6.63 24.50
N GLU A 7 11.25 7.56 25.30
CA GLU A 7 10.32 8.57 24.76
C GLU A 7 10.96 9.47 23.71
N ARG A 8 12.25 9.67 23.77
CA ARG A 8 13.05 10.44 22.80
C ARG A 8 13.16 9.74 21.44
N VAL A 9 13.04 8.39 21.41
CA VAL A 9 13.08 7.57 20.18
C VAL A 9 11.69 7.42 19.54
N LYS A 10 10.60 7.47 20.32
CA LYS A 10 9.21 7.32 19.84
C LYS A 10 8.85 8.18 18.63
N PRO A 11 9.21 9.48 18.54
CA PRO A 11 8.89 10.29 17.37
C PRO A 11 9.49 9.75 16.07
N PHE A 12 10.68 9.15 16.15
CA PHE A 12 11.35 8.57 14.98
C PHE A 12 10.74 7.23 14.61
N GLU A 13 10.33 6.42 15.59
CA GLU A 13 9.55 5.20 15.35
C GLU A 13 8.24 5.50 14.62
N VAL A 14 7.49 6.51 15.05
CA VAL A 14 6.25 6.95 14.38
C VAL A 14 6.53 7.38 12.93
N LYS A 15 7.63 8.09 12.67
CA LYS A 15 8.01 8.49 11.30
C LYS A 15 8.35 7.27 10.44
N MET A 16 9.09 6.29 10.98
CA MET A 16 9.39 5.03 10.28
C MET A 16 8.11 4.24 9.98
N GLY A 17 7.19 4.14 10.93
CA GLY A 17 5.89 3.51 10.73
C GLY A 17 5.04 4.18 9.63
N LYS A 18 5.07 5.52 9.57
CA LYS A 18 4.42 6.25 8.46
C LYS A 18 5.03 5.93 7.10
N SER A 19 6.34 5.73 7.03
CA SER A 19 7.02 5.32 5.78
C SER A 19 6.57 3.93 5.32
N ILE A 20 6.35 3.00 6.25
CA ILE A 20 5.78 1.68 5.95
C ILE A 20 4.33 1.82 5.46
N ALA A 21 3.49 2.58 6.14
CA ALA A 21 2.10 2.78 5.74
C ALA A 21 1.99 3.43 4.35
N SER A 22 2.89 4.38 4.03
CA SER A 22 2.99 4.98 2.70
C SER A 22 3.36 3.94 1.65
N LEU A 23 4.35 3.07 1.94
CA LEU A 23 4.76 2.00 1.03
C LEU A 23 3.63 0.99 0.79
N ASP A 24 2.89 0.61 1.83
CA ASP A 24 1.73 -0.28 1.71
C ASP A 24 0.65 0.31 0.80
N SER A 25 0.33 1.59 1.00
CA SER A 25 -0.59 2.33 0.12
C SER A 25 -0.08 2.38 -1.33
N GLU A 26 1.21 2.63 -1.53
CA GLU A 26 1.82 2.63 -2.86
C GLU A 26 1.78 1.25 -3.52
N PHE A 27 1.98 0.17 -2.78
CA PHE A 27 1.85 -1.18 -3.29
C PHE A 27 0.39 -1.48 -3.67
N GLY A 28 -0.58 -1.00 -2.89
CA GLY A 28 -2.01 -1.13 -3.20
C GLY A 28 -2.40 -0.48 -4.54
N THR A 29 -1.68 0.55 -4.99
CA THR A 29 -1.94 1.20 -6.28
C THR A 29 -1.32 0.45 -7.48
N ILE A 30 -0.39 -0.47 -7.26
CA ILE A 30 0.24 -1.23 -8.34
C ILE A 30 -0.76 -2.25 -8.89
N ARG A 31 -1.11 -2.11 -10.17
CA ARG A 31 -2.03 -3.02 -10.88
C ARG A 31 -1.31 -4.33 -11.23
N ALA A 32 -1.35 -5.27 -10.31
CA ALA A 32 -0.62 -6.55 -10.45
C ALA A 32 -1.46 -7.68 -11.10
N GLY A 33 -2.46 -7.34 -11.91
CA GLY A 33 -3.32 -8.33 -12.59
C GLY A 33 -4.25 -9.13 -11.66
N ARG A 34 -4.27 -8.81 -10.38
CA ARG A 34 -5.24 -9.32 -9.41
C ARG A 34 -6.34 -8.30 -9.16
N ALA A 35 -7.56 -8.77 -9.11
CA ALA A 35 -8.70 -7.93 -8.79
C ALA A 35 -8.59 -7.43 -7.35
N ASN A 36 -8.32 -6.15 -7.16
CA ASN A 36 -8.29 -5.49 -5.86
C ASN A 36 -9.49 -4.55 -5.75
N PRO A 37 -10.41 -4.76 -4.80
CA PRO A 37 -11.57 -3.89 -4.62
C PRO A 37 -11.21 -2.42 -4.37
N HIS A 38 -10.06 -2.17 -3.76
CA HIS A 38 -9.59 -0.80 -3.45
C HIS A 38 -9.34 0.08 -4.69
N VAL A 39 -9.26 -0.50 -5.89
CA VAL A 39 -9.18 0.29 -7.13
C VAL A 39 -10.48 1.07 -7.38
N LEU A 40 -11.58 0.65 -6.76
CA LEU A 40 -12.89 1.26 -6.86
C LEU A 40 -13.15 2.36 -5.81
N ASP A 41 -12.27 2.53 -4.82
CA ASP A 41 -12.46 3.48 -3.71
C ASP A 41 -12.55 4.94 -4.18
N ARG A 42 -11.96 5.24 -5.34
CA ARG A 42 -11.95 6.58 -5.94
C ARG A 42 -13.13 6.83 -6.87
N ILE A 43 -13.96 5.82 -7.14
CA ILE A 43 -15.10 5.94 -8.06
C ILE A 43 -16.30 6.43 -7.27
N THR A 44 -16.83 7.56 -7.70
CA THR A 44 -18.09 8.12 -7.22
C THR A 44 -19.16 8.01 -8.31
N VAL A 45 -20.37 7.71 -7.89
CA VAL A 45 -21.54 7.59 -8.76
C VAL A 45 -22.56 8.65 -8.36
N ASP A 46 -23.24 9.20 -9.33
CA ASP A 46 -24.35 10.13 -9.04
C ASP A 46 -25.54 9.32 -8.49
N TYR A 47 -25.81 9.52 -7.21
CA TYR A 47 -26.95 8.93 -6.53
C TYR A 47 -27.92 10.03 -6.13
N TYR A 48 -29.01 10.16 -6.88
CA TYR A 48 -30.02 11.22 -6.71
C TYR A 48 -29.45 12.64 -6.67
N GLY A 49 -28.50 12.95 -7.56
CA GLY A 49 -27.86 14.26 -7.63
C GLY A 49 -26.73 14.48 -6.64
N THR A 50 -26.32 13.44 -5.89
CA THR A 50 -25.22 13.52 -4.91
C THR A 50 -24.11 12.54 -5.31
N PRO A 51 -22.84 13.00 -5.47
CA PRO A 51 -21.72 12.11 -5.73
C PRO A 51 -21.47 11.22 -4.51
N THR A 52 -21.76 9.93 -4.66
CA THR A 52 -21.68 8.94 -3.59
C THR A 52 -20.62 7.90 -3.93
N PRO A 53 -19.74 7.49 -2.97
CA PRO A 53 -18.77 6.43 -3.18
C PRO A 53 -19.44 5.12 -3.58
N LEU A 54 -18.85 4.41 -4.56
CA LEU A 54 -19.41 3.17 -5.12
C LEU A 54 -19.73 2.11 -4.06
N GLN A 55 -18.91 2.03 -3.00
CA GLN A 55 -19.09 1.09 -1.89
C GLN A 55 -20.37 1.32 -1.07
N GLN A 56 -20.94 2.51 -1.13
CA GLN A 56 -22.17 2.85 -0.40
C GLN A 56 -23.45 2.51 -1.17
N VAL A 57 -23.34 2.29 -2.48
CA VAL A 57 -24.49 2.03 -3.37
C VAL A 57 -24.47 0.63 -3.98
N ALA A 58 -23.40 -0.13 -3.76
CA ALA A 58 -23.23 -1.47 -4.30
C ALA A 58 -22.43 -2.38 -3.38
N ASN A 59 -22.73 -3.69 -3.43
CA ASN A 59 -21.91 -4.71 -2.83
C ASN A 59 -20.77 -5.10 -3.79
N ILE A 60 -19.52 -5.04 -3.32
CA ILE A 60 -18.33 -5.36 -4.10
C ILE A 60 -17.77 -6.69 -3.60
N SER A 61 -17.61 -7.64 -4.49
CA SER A 61 -17.04 -8.96 -4.20
C SER A 61 -16.00 -9.35 -5.24
N VAL A 62 -15.09 -10.26 -4.86
CA VAL A 62 -14.04 -10.79 -5.73
C VAL A 62 -14.23 -12.31 -5.82
N PRO A 63 -15.13 -12.80 -6.67
CA PRO A 63 -15.40 -14.23 -6.80
C PRO A 63 -14.21 -15.01 -7.38
N GLU A 64 -13.39 -14.35 -8.22
CA GLU A 64 -12.21 -14.92 -8.82
C GLU A 64 -11.03 -13.96 -8.73
N ALA A 65 -9.82 -14.52 -8.81
CA ALA A 65 -8.59 -13.74 -8.63
C ALA A 65 -8.44 -12.54 -9.57
N ARG A 66 -9.18 -12.53 -10.69
CA ARG A 66 -9.12 -11.48 -11.73
C ARG A 66 -10.48 -10.90 -12.10
N MET A 67 -11.48 -11.11 -11.26
CA MET A 67 -12.83 -10.59 -11.49
C MET A 67 -13.32 -9.84 -10.26
N ILE A 68 -13.73 -8.61 -10.44
CA ILE A 68 -14.54 -7.88 -9.46
C ILE A 68 -15.98 -7.94 -9.92
N GLN A 69 -16.84 -8.31 -8.99
CA GLN A 69 -18.27 -8.29 -9.17
C GLN A 69 -18.86 -7.16 -8.33
N ILE A 70 -19.58 -6.28 -8.98
CA ILE A 70 -20.28 -5.15 -8.37
C ILE A 70 -21.77 -5.41 -8.50
N GLN A 71 -22.46 -5.51 -7.39
CA GLN A 71 -23.90 -5.71 -7.33
C GLN A 71 -24.56 -4.47 -6.72
N PRO A 72 -25.11 -3.58 -7.53
CA PRO A 72 -25.86 -2.43 -7.05
C PRO A 72 -27.10 -2.86 -6.25
N TRP A 73 -27.47 -2.06 -5.27
CA TRP A 73 -28.69 -2.31 -4.52
C TRP A 73 -29.95 -1.97 -5.33
N GLU A 74 -29.82 -1.06 -6.27
CA GLU A 74 -30.87 -0.67 -7.20
C GLU A 74 -30.44 -0.92 -8.65
N ALA A 75 -31.31 -1.56 -9.44
CA ALA A 75 -31.02 -1.87 -10.85
C ALA A 75 -30.84 -0.62 -11.71
N SER A 76 -31.44 0.51 -11.32
CA SER A 76 -31.29 1.80 -11.98
C SER A 76 -29.86 2.32 -12.01
N LEU A 77 -29.06 1.95 -10.99
CA LEU A 77 -27.67 2.40 -10.83
C LEU A 77 -26.68 1.65 -11.73
N VAL A 78 -27.05 0.53 -12.34
CA VAL A 78 -26.15 -0.27 -13.18
C VAL A 78 -25.50 0.60 -14.27
N LYS A 79 -26.30 1.36 -15.01
CA LYS A 79 -25.82 2.21 -16.11
C LYS A 79 -24.96 3.38 -15.62
N GLU A 80 -25.30 3.97 -14.48
CA GLU A 80 -24.53 5.07 -13.91
C GLU A 80 -23.17 4.57 -13.38
N ILE A 81 -23.15 3.40 -12.78
CA ILE A 81 -21.91 2.75 -12.32
C ILE A 81 -21.03 2.38 -13.51
N GLU A 82 -21.58 1.79 -14.57
CA GLU A 82 -20.83 1.50 -15.80
C GLU A 82 -20.19 2.75 -16.38
N LYS A 83 -20.96 3.81 -16.52
CA LYS A 83 -20.50 5.09 -17.05
C LYS A 83 -19.38 5.67 -16.18
N ALA A 84 -19.53 5.64 -14.86
CA ALA A 84 -18.50 6.10 -13.92
C ALA A 84 -17.21 5.29 -14.03
N ILE A 85 -17.32 3.97 -14.23
CA ILE A 85 -16.16 3.08 -14.43
C ILE A 85 -15.49 3.37 -15.78
N MET A 86 -16.25 3.55 -16.86
CA MET A 86 -15.69 3.89 -18.18
C MET A 86 -14.98 5.24 -18.19
N MET A 87 -15.48 6.21 -17.42
CA MET A 87 -14.85 7.54 -17.28
C MET A 87 -13.64 7.54 -16.34
N SER A 88 -13.44 6.46 -15.59
CA SER A 88 -12.31 6.34 -14.67
C SER A 88 -11.04 5.86 -15.39
N ASP A 89 -9.88 6.12 -14.76
CA ASP A 89 -8.56 5.67 -15.25
C ASP A 89 -8.33 4.16 -15.14
N LEU A 90 -9.38 3.36 -14.87
CA LEU A 90 -9.24 1.91 -14.71
C LEU A 90 -8.85 1.22 -16.02
N GLY A 91 -9.29 1.75 -17.17
CA GLY A 91 -8.98 1.19 -18.49
C GLY A 91 -9.52 -0.24 -18.68
N ILE A 92 -10.59 -0.60 -17.96
CA ILE A 92 -11.25 -1.91 -18.04
C ILE A 92 -12.70 -1.66 -18.47
N ASN A 93 -13.14 -2.40 -19.47
CA ASN A 93 -14.52 -2.34 -19.91
C ASN A 93 -15.39 -3.18 -18.97
N PRO A 94 -16.41 -2.56 -18.33
CA PRO A 94 -17.37 -3.30 -17.54
C PRO A 94 -18.25 -4.18 -18.44
N SER A 95 -18.68 -5.31 -17.93
CA SER A 95 -19.68 -6.19 -18.55
C SER A 95 -20.82 -6.37 -17.56
N ASP A 96 -22.05 -6.10 -17.96
CA ASP A 96 -23.23 -6.25 -17.11
C ASP A 96 -24.21 -7.31 -17.63
N ASP A 97 -25.04 -7.84 -16.74
CA ASP A 97 -26.17 -8.70 -17.06
C ASP A 97 -27.53 -8.08 -16.63
N GLY A 98 -27.55 -6.75 -16.46
CA GLY A 98 -28.72 -5.98 -16.01
C GLY A 98 -28.91 -5.95 -14.48
N ARG A 99 -28.13 -6.73 -13.72
CA ARG A 99 -28.18 -6.78 -12.24
C ARG A 99 -26.82 -6.68 -11.60
N VAL A 100 -25.80 -7.22 -12.28
CA VAL A 100 -24.44 -7.33 -11.75
C VAL A 100 -23.46 -6.87 -12.80
N ILE A 101 -22.52 -6.04 -12.40
CA ILE A 101 -21.44 -5.56 -13.25
C ILE A 101 -20.19 -6.38 -12.94
N ARG A 102 -19.55 -6.90 -13.98
CA ARG A 102 -18.30 -7.68 -13.88
C ARG A 102 -17.15 -6.92 -14.50
N LEU A 103 -16.08 -6.76 -13.74
CA LEU A 103 -14.82 -6.21 -14.20
C LEU A 103 -13.80 -7.34 -14.31
N VAL A 104 -13.42 -7.71 -15.52
CA VAL A 104 -12.41 -8.75 -15.77
C VAL A 104 -11.07 -8.09 -16.03
N PHE A 105 -10.09 -8.38 -15.20
CA PHE A 105 -8.73 -7.89 -15.34
C PHE A 105 -7.97 -8.79 -16.31
N PRO A 106 -7.34 -8.22 -17.36
CA PRO A 106 -6.58 -9.00 -18.34
C PRO A 106 -5.38 -9.68 -17.67
N GLU A 107 -4.93 -10.78 -18.26
CA GLU A 107 -3.69 -11.42 -17.83
C GLU A 107 -2.49 -10.50 -18.04
N LEU A 108 -1.61 -10.48 -17.06
CA LEU A 108 -0.34 -9.80 -17.22
C LEU A 108 0.57 -10.61 -18.15
N THR A 109 1.13 -9.95 -19.15
CA THR A 109 2.21 -10.50 -19.94
C THR A 109 3.45 -10.70 -19.06
N GLU A 110 4.36 -11.63 -19.44
CA GLU A 110 5.60 -11.83 -18.69
C GLU A 110 6.44 -10.56 -18.57
N ASP A 111 6.49 -9.78 -19.64
CA ASP A 111 7.25 -8.52 -19.64
C ASP A 111 6.64 -7.52 -18.66
N ARG A 112 5.32 -7.38 -18.61
CA ARG A 112 4.65 -6.53 -17.64
C ARG A 112 4.85 -7.00 -16.20
N ARG A 113 4.89 -8.31 -15.96
CA ARG A 113 5.24 -8.87 -14.64
C ARG A 113 6.66 -8.48 -14.22
N LYS A 114 7.64 -8.58 -15.12
CA LYS A 114 9.02 -8.17 -14.86
C LYS A 114 9.13 -6.68 -14.55
N GLU A 115 8.39 -5.83 -15.27
CA GLU A 115 8.33 -4.40 -15.00
C GLU A 115 7.76 -4.12 -13.60
N LEU A 116 6.67 -4.76 -13.23
CA LEU A 116 6.04 -4.60 -11.91
C LEU A 116 6.98 -5.04 -10.79
N VAL A 117 7.73 -6.13 -10.96
CA VAL A 117 8.74 -6.54 -9.97
C VAL A 117 9.82 -5.48 -9.81
N LYS A 118 10.28 -4.87 -10.93
CA LYS A 118 11.25 -3.76 -10.86
C LYS A 118 10.67 -2.55 -10.14
N GLU A 119 9.40 -2.23 -10.41
CA GLU A 119 8.72 -1.12 -9.76
C GLU A 119 8.56 -1.35 -8.25
N VAL A 120 8.12 -2.54 -7.82
CA VAL A 120 8.04 -2.92 -6.41
C VAL A 120 9.39 -2.80 -5.71
N LYS A 121 10.45 -3.32 -6.32
CA LYS A 121 11.81 -3.22 -5.78
C LYS A 121 12.27 -1.77 -5.67
N LYS A 122 12.01 -0.93 -6.66
CA LYS A 122 12.36 0.49 -6.65
C LYS A 122 11.64 1.24 -5.50
N LYS A 123 10.34 0.98 -5.31
CA LYS A 123 9.57 1.59 -4.22
C LYS A 123 10.06 1.11 -2.84
N ALA A 124 10.35 -0.18 -2.70
CA ALA A 124 10.92 -0.74 -1.48
C ALA A 124 12.28 -0.11 -1.13
N GLU A 125 13.18 0.04 -2.12
CA GLU A 125 14.45 0.73 -1.88
C GLU A 125 14.26 2.21 -1.51
N GLY A 126 13.30 2.90 -2.11
CA GLY A 126 12.93 4.27 -1.71
C GLY A 126 12.50 4.35 -0.24
N ALA A 127 11.67 3.42 0.23
CA ALA A 127 11.25 3.35 1.62
C ALA A 127 12.43 3.07 2.56
N LYS A 128 13.34 2.14 2.20
CA LYS A 128 14.57 1.89 2.98
C LYS A 128 15.46 3.12 3.10
N VAL A 129 15.59 3.90 2.02
CA VAL A 129 16.34 5.16 2.04
C VAL A 129 15.67 6.16 2.99
N ALA A 130 14.35 6.29 2.96
CA ALA A 130 13.61 7.14 3.88
C ALA A 130 13.84 6.73 5.35
N ILE A 131 13.77 5.42 5.66
CA ILE A 131 14.03 4.89 7.00
C ILE A 131 15.48 5.19 7.46
N ARG A 132 16.46 5.02 6.56
CA ARG A 132 17.87 5.35 6.87
C ARG A 132 18.07 6.86 7.11
N ASN A 133 17.36 7.71 6.40
CA ASN A 133 17.40 9.15 6.63
C ASN A 133 16.79 9.52 7.99
N ILE A 134 15.65 8.92 8.36
CA ILE A 134 15.04 9.12 9.69
C ILE A 134 16.03 8.70 10.79
N ARG A 135 16.78 7.61 10.62
CA ARG A 135 17.85 7.21 11.55
C ARG A 135 18.94 8.28 11.65
N ARG A 136 19.38 8.84 10.52
CA ARG A 136 20.39 9.93 10.54
C ARG A 136 19.88 11.14 11.30
N ASP A 137 18.65 11.55 11.04
CA ASP A 137 18.00 12.66 11.73
C ASP A 137 17.92 12.40 13.24
N ALA A 138 17.64 11.15 13.66
CA ALA A 138 17.62 10.76 15.06
C ALA A 138 19.01 10.89 15.70
N ASN A 139 20.03 10.34 15.05
CA ASN A 139 21.41 10.43 15.55
C ASN A 139 21.91 11.89 15.64
N ASP A 140 21.53 12.72 14.68
CA ASP A 140 21.86 14.16 14.71
C ASP A 140 21.13 14.89 15.84
N ALA A 141 19.88 14.50 16.14
CA ALA A 141 19.16 15.01 17.30
C ALA A 141 19.80 14.59 18.62
N PHE A 142 20.22 13.32 18.74
CA PHE A 142 20.90 12.82 19.95
C PHE A 142 22.27 13.47 20.18
N LYS A 143 23.04 13.74 19.13
CA LYS A 143 24.28 14.51 19.22
C LYS A 143 24.09 15.94 19.71
N LYS A 144 22.92 16.55 19.44
CA LYS A 144 22.58 17.86 20.02
C LYS A 144 22.32 17.76 21.52
N LEU A 145 21.61 16.69 21.95
CA LEU A 145 21.36 16.42 23.36
C LEU A 145 22.67 16.14 24.14
N ALA A 146 23.69 15.59 23.47
CA ALA A 146 25.03 15.43 24.07
C ALA A 146 25.67 16.74 24.53
N LYS A 147 25.23 17.88 23.98
CA LYS A 147 25.70 19.21 24.36
C LYS A 147 24.91 19.81 25.53
N GLU A 148 23.82 19.17 25.97
CA GLU A 148 22.86 19.61 26.98
C GLU A 148 22.87 18.72 28.23
N ASP A 149 24.05 18.29 28.73
CA ASP A 149 24.25 17.49 29.96
C ASP A 149 23.67 16.07 29.94
N VAL A 150 23.49 15.44 28.79
CA VAL A 150 23.13 14.01 28.65
C VAL A 150 24.40 13.18 28.59
N SER A 151 24.48 12.08 29.35
CA SER A 151 25.65 11.23 29.39
C SER A 151 25.93 10.51 28.05
N GLU A 152 27.19 10.30 27.72
CA GLU A 152 27.58 9.58 26.49
C GLU A 152 27.01 8.16 26.43
N ASP A 153 26.82 7.50 27.57
CA ASP A 153 26.27 6.16 27.64
C ASP A 153 24.78 6.13 27.32
N GLU A 154 24.01 7.14 27.76
CA GLU A 154 22.61 7.28 27.38
C GLU A 154 22.44 7.53 25.86
N ILE A 155 23.34 8.31 25.28
CA ILE A 155 23.30 8.58 23.83
C ILE A 155 23.58 7.31 23.05
N LYS A 156 24.56 6.51 23.46
CA LYS A 156 24.83 5.21 22.83
C LYS A 156 23.62 4.27 22.92
N GLU A 157 22.93 4.27 24.06
CA GLU A 157 21.72 3.47 24.23
C GLU A 157 20.59 3.92 23.28
N LEU A 158 20.38 5.23 23.11
CA LEU A 158 19.41 5.79 22.16
C LEU A 158 19.77 5.46 20.70
N GLU A 159 21.05 5.54 20.34
CA GLU A 159 21.55 5.16 19.01
C GLU A 159 21.33 3.66 18.75
N GLU A 160 21.61 2.79 19.74
CA GLU A 160 21.37 1.35 19.64
C GLU A 160 19.87 1.02 19.49
N GLN A 161 19.00 1.67 20.27
CA GLN A 161 17.54 1.48 20.14
C GLN A 161 17.07 1.90 18.75
N THR A 162 17.54 3.04 18.26
CA THR A 162 17.20 3.54 16.92
C THR A 162 17.74 2.63 15.81
N GLN A 163 18.93 2.03 16.01
CA GLN A 163 19.47 1.06 15.06
C GLN A 163 18.61 -0.21 15.02
N LYS A 164 18.24 -0.77 16.18
CA LYS A 164 17.36 -1.94 16.25
C LYS A 164 16.01 -1.70 15.59
N LEU A 165 15.42 -0.50 15.77
CA LEU A 165 14.20 -0.10 15.08
C LEU A 165 14.41 -0.02 13.58
N THR A 166 15.49 0.60 13.12
CA THR A 166 15.84 0.69 11.70
C THR A 166 15.92 -0.68 11.05
N ASP A 167 16.64 -1.62 11.70
CA ASP A 167 16.79 -2.99 11.19
C ASP A 167 15.45 -3.74 11.14
N LYS A 168 14.60 -3.55 12.16
CA LYS A 168 13.24 -4.09 12.19
C LYS A 168 12.42 -3.59 11.00
N TYR A 169 12.38 -2.28 10.78
CA TYR A 169 11.57 -1.69 9.71
C TYR A 169 12.14 -1.99 8.31
N ILE A 170 13.46 -2.07 8.14
CA ILE A 170 14.05 -2.51 6.86
C ILE A 170 13.65 -3.95 6.56
N LYS A 171 13.68 -4.84 7.56
CA LYS A 171 13.23 -6.23 7.39
C LYS A 171 11.74 -6.32 7.06
N GLU A 172 10.92 -5.46 7.63
CA GLU A 172 9.49 -5.37 7.33
C GLU A 172 9.25 -4.92 5.88
N VAL A 173 9.99 -3.91 5.39
CA VAL A 173 9.96 -3.50 3.97
C VAL A 173 10.31 -4.67 3.05
N ASP A 174 11.36 -5.44 3.37
CA ASP A 174 11.74 -6.60 2.56
C ASP A 174 10.66 -7.69 2.55
N GLN A 175 10.07 -7.97 3.71
CA GLN A 175 8.97 -8.93 3.81
C GLN A 175 7.74 -8.50 3.02
N MET A 176 7.38 -7.21 3.07
CA MET A 176 6.29 -6.64 2.28
C MET A 176 6.57 -6.77 0.79
N ALA A 177 7.77 -6.43 0.33
CA ALA A 177 8.16 -6.54 -1.08
C ALA A 177 8.11 -8.00 -1.56
N VAL A 178 8.61 -8.95 -0.77
CA VAL A 178 8.55 -10.39 -1.09
C VAL A 178 7.12 -10.88 -1.10
N SER A 179 6.32 -10.56 -0.08
CA SER A 179 4.91 -10.94 -0.01
C SER A 179 4.13 -10.43 -1.21
N TYR A 180 4.35 -9.15 -1.56
CA TYR A 180 3.67 -8.54 -2.71
C TYR A 180 4.06 -9.20 -4.03
N THR A 181 5.33 -9.51 -4.25
CA THR A 181 5.78 -10.20 -5.47
C THR A 181 5.28 -11.63 -5.54
N HIS A 182 5.20 -12.36 -4.43
CA HIS A 182 4.69 -13.73 -4.38
C HIS A 182 3.16 -13.82 -4.51
N LEU A 183 2.42 -12.95 -3.84
CA LEU A 183 0.96 -12.98 -3.84
C LEU A 183 0.35 -12.43 -5.13
N THR A 184 1.00 -11.43 -5.74
CA THR A 184 0.49 -10.78 -6.95
C THR A 184 1.03 -11.37 -8.24
N LEU A 185 2.16 -12.08 -8.20
CA LEU A 185 2.85 -12.65 -9.36
C LEU A 185 3.17 -14.15 -9.18
N PRO A 186 2.18 -15.02 -8.96
CA PRO A 186 2.40 -16.39 -8.49
C PRO A 186 3.16 -17.32 -9.44
N THR A 187 3.65 -16.86 -10.61
CA THR A 187 4.17 -17.76 -11.67
C THR A 187 5.65 -17.54 -12.05
N ILE A 188 6.38 -16.63 -11.38
CA ILE A 188 7.78 -16.34 -11.79
C ILE A 188 8.83 -17.23 -11.10
N LEU A 189 8.47 -18.01 -10.09
CA LEU A 189 9.43 -18.80 -9.29
C LEU A 189 9.25 -20.33 -9.45
N ARG A 190 8.98 -20.80 -10.67
CA ARG A 190 9.21 -22.20 -11.05
C ARG A 190 10.06 -22.24 -12.32
N VAL A 191 11.32 -21.98 -12.18
CA VAL A 191 12.43 -22.53 -12.97
C VAL A 191 13.62 -22.66 -12.03
#